data_7738dedd24f5cf0338eac1643c48cfad
#
_entry.id   7738dedd24f5cf0338eac1643c48cfad
#
_cell.length_a   1.000
_cell.length_b   1.000
_cell.length_c   1.000
_cell.angle_alpha   90.00
_cell.angle_beta   90.00
_cell.angle_gamma   90.00
#
_symmetry.space_group_name_H-M   'P 1'
#
loop_
_entity.id
_entity.type
_entity.pdbx_description
1 polymer ?
#
loop_
_entity_poly.entity_id
_entity_poly.type
_entity_poly.pdbx_seq_one_letter_code
_entity_poly.pdbx_strand_id
1 'polypeptide(L)'
;MAEITPSESYLNDQKRLNDEVSVEGSQETFKKRRSETPSYVADEVAIQVEADAAEDRGSRHAMEDAWVILPEAGLDSPGKLRCSHFAVYDGHGGRLAAAYVQKNLHRYVLSAGLPRELLDVKTAKKAIIDGFRITDESLLQESASGGWNDGATAVCVWIVGKTVFVANIGDAKAVLARSSGDEKHHDIECLLKAIVLTREHKAIYPMERSRIQKAGGSVSSNGRLQGRLQVSRAFGDRQFKKFGVIANPDIHNFDITHREHFIILGCDGLWGVFGPNDAVEFVQRLLKEGLSVSAVVRRLVREAVYERRCKDNCTALLIVFRHKKSDL
;
A
#
# COMPACT_ATOMS: atom_id res chain seq x y z
N MET A 1 1.27 -0.14 61.52
CA MET A 1 1.88 -1.39 62.00
C MET A 1 1.65 -2.42 60.93
N ALA A 2 2.60 -3.04 60.23
CA ALA A 2 4.04 -3.08 60.32
C ALA A 2 4.61 -3.12 58.91
N GLU A 3 5.75 -2.44 58.74
CA GLU A 3 6.67 -2.52 57.61
C GLU A 3 7.30 -3.91 57.53
N ILE A 4 7.58 -4.39 56.33
CA ILE A 4 8.67 -5.34 56.10
C ILE A 4 9.38 -4.92 54.79
N THR A 5 10.62 -4.50 54.96
CA THR A 5 11.62 -4.17 53.93
C THR A 5 12.34 -5.40 53.41
N PRO A 6 13.03 -5.33 52.25
CA PRO A 6 13.61 -6.47 51.55
C PRO A 6 15.03 -6.79 52.00
N SER A 7 15.43 -8.07 51.83
CA SER A 7 16.79 -8.54 52.06
C SER A 7 17.60 -8.64 50.78
N GLU A 8 18.78 -7.99 50.80
CA GLU A 8 19.92 -8.16 49.90
C GLU A 8 20.52 -9.59 49.98
N SER A 9 20.95 -10.11 48.86
CA SER A 9 22.12 -10.96 48.63
C SER A 9 22.13 -11.41 47.19
N TYR A 10 23.07 -11.13 46.37
CA TYR A 10 24.31 -11.77 46.03
C TYR A 10 25.17 -10.87 45.12
N LEU A 11 26.19 -10.27 45.69
CA LEU A 11 27.43 -9.83 45.04
C LEU A 11 28.50 -10.84 45.45
N ASN A 12 29.23 -11.32 44.48
CA ASN A 12 30.62 -11.83 44.50
C ASN A 12 30.78 -13.15 43.76
N ASP A 13 31.42 -13.07 42.60
CA ASP A 13 32.62 -13.85 42.31
C ASP A 13 33.26 -13.36 40.99
N GLN A 14 34.15 -12.41 41.15
CA GLN A 14 35.25 -12.16 40.23
C GLN A 14 36.55 -12.32 41.05
N LYS A 15 37.40 -13.31 40.68
CA LYS A 15 38.86 -13.19 40.68
C LYS A 15 39.55 -14.57 40.68
N ARG A 16 40.55 -14.64 39.80
CA ARG A 16 41.69 -15.58 39.68
C ARG A 16 41.51 -16.56 38.51
N LEU A 17 42.39 -16.45 37.46
CA LEU A 17 43.77 -16.87 37.47
C LEU A 17 44.52 -16.30 36.25
N ASN A 18 45.53 -15.49 36.49
CA ASN A 18 46.71 -15.32 35.65
C ASN A 18 47.65 -16.46 35.98
N ASP A 19 48.24 -17.10 35.01
CA ASP A 19 49.60 -17.62 35.07
C ASP A 19 50.22 -17.76 33.68
N GLU A 20 51.41 -17.26 33.56
CA GLU A 20 52.29 -17.15 32.41
C GLU A 20 52.82 -18.51 31.97
N VAL A 21 53.01 -18.71 30.66
CA VAL A 21 54.17 -19.49 30.15
C VAL A 21 54.61 -18.88 28.81
N SER A 22 55.82 -18.36 28.80
CA SER A 22 56.63 -17.95 27.67
C SER A 22 57.28 -19.17 27.02
N VAL A 23 57.23 -19.32 25.67
CA VAL A 23 58.26 -20.00 24.88
C VAL A 23 58.39 -19.37 23.50
N GLU A 24 59.64 -19.20 23.08
CA GLU A 24 60.22 -18.56 21.94
C GLU A 24 59.87 -19.16 20.57
N GLY A 25 59.79 -18.30 19.54
CA GLY A 25 60.54 -18.48 18.30
C GLY A 25 59.95 -19.29 17.17
N SER A 26 59.43 -18.59 16.16
CA SER A 26 59.88 -18.73 14.76
C SER A 26 59.13 -17.78 13.85
N GLN A 27 59.90 -16.95 13.13
CA GLN A 27 59.43 -16.06 12.10
C GLN A 27 58.98 -16.89 10.88
N GLU A 28 57.69 -16.92 10.59
CA GLU A 28 57.19 -17.23 9.27
C GLU A 28 56.40 -16.04 8.70
N THR A 29 56.93 -15.56 7.57
CA THR A 29 56.40 -14.48 6.75
C THR A 29 55.03 -14.85 6.19
N PHE A 30 53.97 -14.40 6.81
CA PHE A 30 52.61 -14.48 6.22
C PHE A 30 52.44 -13.39 5.19
N LYS A 31 52.50 -13.76 3.91
CA LYS A 31 51.96 -12.95 2.79
C LYS A 31 50.50 -12.66 3.04
N LYS A 32 50.19 -11.37 3.24
CA LYS A 32 48.85 -10.80 3.31
C LYS A 32 48.13 -11.09 1.99
N ARG A 33 47.33 -12.16 1.93
CA ARG A 33 46.30 -12.33 0.91
C ARG A 33 45.26 -11.24 1.14
N ARG A 34 45.23 -10.24 0.25
CA ARG A 34 44.08 -9.37 0.08
C ARG A 34 42.87 -10.26 -0.22
N SER A 35 41.94 -10.34 0.68
CA SER A 35 40.60 -10.83 0.41
C SER A 35 39.93 -9.80 -0.48
N GLU A 36 39.91 -10.05 -1.78
CA GLU A 36 38.99 -9.38 -2.70
C GLU A 36 37.58 -9.79 -2.25
N THR A 37 36.87 -8.88 -1.58
CA THR A 37 35.43 -8.97 -1.46
C THR A 37 34.84 -8.93 -2.85
N PRO A 38 34.05 -9.91 -3.28
CA PRO A 38 33.35 -9.80 -4.55
C PRO A 38 32.41 -8.59 -4.42
N SER A 39 32.70 -7.53 -5.17
CA SER A 39 31.73 -6.50 -5.41
C SER A 39 30.60 -7.10 -6.28
N TYR A 40 29.57 -7.63 -5.61
CA TYR A 40 28.27 -7.84 -6.25
C TYR A 40 27.69 -6.47 -6.56
N VAL A 41 28.11 -5.88 -7.67
CA VAL A 41 27.30 -4.92 -8.38
C VAL A 41 26.18 -5.77 -8.98
N ALA A 42 25.11 -5.98 -8.21
CA ALA A 42 23.87 -6.43 -8.78
C ALA A 42 23.47 -5.35 -9.79
N ASP A 43 23.45 -5.68 -11.08
CA ASP A 43 22.80 -4.88 -12.10
C ASP A 43 21.38 -4.59 -11.62
N GLU A 44 21.18 -3.39 -11.05
CA GLU A 44 19.86 -2.89 -10.74
C GLU A 44 19.17 -2.69 -12.09
N VAL A 45 18.38 -3.68 -12.50
CA VAL A 45 17.48 -3.54 -13.64
C VAL A 45 16.57 -2.35 -13.30
N ALA A 46 16.89 -1.20 -13.89
CA ALA A 46 16.16 0.02 -13.64
C ALA A 46 14.74 -0.13 -14.19
N ILE A 47 13.80 -0.49 -13.30
CA ILE A 47 12.38 -0.63 -13.62
C ILE A 47 11.81 0.77 -13.82
N GLN A 48 11.31 1.05 -15.02
CA GLN A 48 10.55 2.25 -15.28
C GLN A 48 9.09 2.01 -14.89
N VAL A 49 8.50 2.98 -14.21
CA VAL A 49 7.08 2.93 -13.81
C VAL A 49 6.33 4.00 -14.59
N GLU A 50 5.31 3.57 -15.32
CA GLU A 50 4.35 4.44 -16.00
C GLU A 50 3.00 4.31 -15.30
N ALA A 51 2.29 5.42 -15.06
CA ALA A 51 0.96 5.37 -14.47
C ALA A 51 0.07 6.48 -15.01
N ASP A 52 -1.22 6.16 -15.13
CA ASP A 52 -2.26 7.15 -15.38
C ASP A 52 -3.57 6.70 -14.73
N ALA A 53 -4.51 7.64 -14.58
CA ALA A 53 -5.82 7.42 -13.98
C ALA A 53 -6.93 7.95 -14.89
N ALA A 54 -8.11 7.39 -14.72
CA ALA A 54 -9.34 7.89 -15.33
C ALA A 54 -10.48 7.76 -14.34
N GLU A 55 -11.43 8.68 -14.47
CA GLU A 55 -12.64 8.71 -13.64
C GLU A 55 -13.86 9.05 -14.48
N ASP A 56 -15.00 8.56 -14.07
CA ASP A 56 -16.31 8.92 -14.60
C ASP A 56 -17.33 8.94 -13.46
N ARG A 57 -18.19 9.92 -13.46
CA ARG A 57 -19.22 10.10 -12.44
C ARG A 57 -20.29 8.98 -12.47
N GLY A 58 -20.43 8.28 -13.60
CA GLY A 58 -21.52 7.36 -13.83
C GLY A 58 -22.87 8.06 -13.79
N SER A 59 -23.85 7.44 -13.17
CA SER A 59 -25.21 8.01 -13.02
C SER A 59 -25.41 8.81 -11.72
N ARG A 60 -24.36 9.03 -10.91
CA ARG A 60 -24.41 9.80 -9.67
C ARG A 60 -24.55 11.29 -9.95
N HIS A 61 -25.04 12.08 -8.99
CA HIS A 61 -25.15 13.54 -9.10
C HIS A 61 -23.81 14.25 -8.98
N ALA A 62 -22.87 13.70 -8.20
CA ALA A 62 -21.56 14.25 -7.95
C ALA A 62 -20.46 13.18 -8.14
N MET A 63 -19.24 13.66 -8.40
CA MET A 63 -18.02 12.86 -8.34
C MET A 63 -17.40 13.06 -6.96
N GLU A 64 -17.41 12.03 -6.14
CA GLU A 64 -16.89 12.05 -4.76
C GLU A 64 -15.52 11.37 -4.66
N ASP A 65 -15.12 10.59 -5.68
CA ASP A 65 -13.80 9.97 -5.73
C ASP A 65 -12.68 10.99 -5.95
N ALA A 66 -11.48 10.59 -5.55
CA ALA A 66 -10.24 11.30 -5.85
C ALA A 66 -9.11 10.30 -6.10
N TRP A 67 -8.03 10.72 -6.77
CA TRP A 67 -6.87 9.88 -7.03
C TRP A 67 -5.58 10.68 -6.99
N VAL A 68 -4.45 9.99 -6.83
CA VAL A 68 -3.10 10.58 -6.76
C VAL A 68 -2.13 9.78 -7.62
N ILE A 69 -1.31 10.47 -8.38
CA ILE A 69 -0.14 9.94 -9.09
C ILE A 69 1.05 10.84 -8.75
N LEU A 70 1.98 10.33 -7.96
CA LEU A 70 3.23 10.99 -7.60
C LEU A 70 4.40 10.05 -7.94
N PRO A 71 4.94 10.12 -9.16
CA PRO A 71 6.10 9.30 -9.56
C PRO A 71 7.32 9.55 -8.68
N GLU A 72 7.45 10.77 -8.16
CA GLU A 72 8.49 11.25 -7.25
C GLU A 72 7.84 11.88 -6.00
N ALA A 73 7.32 11.04 -5.12
CA ALA A 73 6.60 11.51 -3.92
C ALA A 73 7.49 12.20 -2.88
N GLY A 74 8.80 12.08 -3.00
CA GLY A 74 9.78 12.63 -2.06
C GLY A 74 10.62 13.77 -2.60
N LEU A 75 10.12 14.58 -3.53
CA LEU A 75 10.88 15.70 -4.11
C LEU A 75 11.40 16.69 -3.05
N ASP A 76 10.62 16.98 -2.02
CA ASP A 76 11.00 17.90 -0.94
C ASP A 76 12.03 17.28 0.05
N SER A 77 12.23 15.97 -0.01
CA SER A 77 13.18 15.22 0.81
C SER A 77 13.81 14.12 -0.03
N PRO A 78 14.70 14.47 -0.96
CA PRO A 78 15.33 13.49 -1.83
C PRO A 78 16.14 12.49 -1.01
N GLY A 79 16.01 11.22 -1.34
CA GLY A 79 16.77 10.11 -0.77
C GLY A 79 17.38 9.27 -1.88
N LYS A 80 18.15 8.26 -1.54
CA LYS A 80 18.76 7.33 -2.51
C LYS A 80 17.74 6.38 -3.13
N LEU A 81 16.66 6.08 -2.38
CA LEU A 81 15.61 5.19 -2.86
C LEU A 81 14.55 5.97 -3.64
N ARG A 82 14.14 5.43 -4.78
CA ARG A 82 12.90 5.85 -5.43
C ARG A 82 11.78 5.85 -4.40
N CYS A 83 10.90 6.83 -4.46
CA CYS A 83 9.68 6.85 -3.70
C CYS A 83 8.55 7.38 -4.57
N SER A 84 7.65 6.49 -4.96
CA SER A 84 6.47 6.85 -5.74
C SER A 84 5.22 6.55 -4.93
N HIS A 85 4.15 7.32 -5.15
CA HIS A 85 2.85 7.11 -4.50
C HIS A 85 1.71 7.19 -5.51
N PHE A 86 0.83 6.21 -5.47
CA PHE A 86 -0.35 6.08 -6.31
C PHE A 86 -1.54 5.69 -5.42
N ALA A 87 -2.70 6.33 -5.61
CA ALA A 87 -3.86 6.03 -4.77
C ALA A 87 -5.18 6.35 -5.45
N VAL A 88 -6.21 5.60 -5.06
CA VAL A 88 -7.62 5.89 -5.32
C VAL A 88 -8.33 6.00 -3.97
N TYR A 89 -9.10 7.06 -3.81
CA TYR A 89 -9.91 7.38 -2.65
C TYR A 89 -11.37 7.44 -3.09
N ASP A 90 -12.17 6.50 -2.65
CA ASP A 90 -13.61 6.43 -2.93
C ASP A 90 -14.35 7.18 -1.83
N GLY A 91 -14.86 8.35 -2.18
CA GLY A 91 -15.55 9.26 -1.27
C GLY A 91 -17.02 8.91 -1.09
N HIS A 92 -17.53 9.12 0.11
CA HIS A 92 -18.95 8.94 0.39
C HIS A 92 -19.48 9.98 1.37
N GLY A 93 -20.75 10.35 1.17
CA GLY A 93 -21.40 11.38 1.96
C GLY A 93 -20.90 12.79 1.69
N GLY A 94 -20.17 12.98 0.61
CA GLY A 94 -19.54 14.20 0.14
C GLY A 94 -18.09 13.96 -0.30
N ARG A 95 -17.52 14.95 -1.00
CA ARG A 95 -16.17 14.88 -1.58
C ARG A 95 -15.05 15.30 -0.62
N LEU A 96 -15.38 15.99 0.47
CA LEU A 96 -14.38 16.70 1.28
C LEU A 96 -13.35 15.75 1.91
N ALA A 97 -13.77 14.57 2.36
CA ALA A 97 -12.85 13.58 2.94
C ALA A 97 -11.85 13.07 1.90
N ALA A 98 -12.31 12.65 0.72
CA ALA A 98 -11.45 12.18 -0.37
C ALA A 98 -10.46 13.26 -0.82
N ALA A 99 -10.92 14.51 -0.99
CA ALA A 99 -10.09 15.64 -1.37
C ALA A 99 -9.04 15.99 -0.30
N TYR A 100 -9.39 15.88 0.98
CA TYR A 100 -8.44 16.09 2.07
C TYR A 100 -7.34 15.04 2.08
N VAL A 101 -7.72 13.77 1.96
CA VAL A 101 -6.77 12.63 1.95
C VAL A 101 -5.85 12.71 0.74
N GLN A 102 -6.39 13.02 -0.44
CA GLN A 102 -5.65 13.25 -1.68
C GLN A 102 -4.49 14.25 -1.47
N LYS A 103 -4.75 15.33 -0.77
CA LYS A 103 -3.79 16.42 -0.54
C LYS A 103 -2.75 16.09 0.52
N ASN A 104 -3.10 15.31 1.55
CA ASN A 104 -2.33 15.26 2.79
C ASN A 104 -1.70 13.90 3.11
N LEU A 105 -2.28 12.76 2.72
CA LEU A 105 -1.83 11.43 3.16
C LEU A 105 -0.34 11.18 2.86
N HIS A 106 0.11 11.47 1.64
CA HIS A 106 1.50 11.26 1.25
C HIS A 106 2.48 12.07 2.10
N ARG A 107 2.13 13.30 2.47
CA ARG A 107 2.95 14.17 3.32
C ARG A 107 3.08 13.59 4.73
N TYR A 108 1.98 13.12 5.31
CA TYR A 108 1.99 12.53 6.65
C TYR A 108 2.73 11.19 6.69
N VAL A 109 2.65 10.36 5.65
CA VAL A 109 3.43 9.12 5.55
C VAL A 109 4.92 9.42 5.45
N LEU A 110 5.32 10.40 4.63
CA LEU A 110 6.72 10.81 4.51
C LEU A 110 7.26 11.38 5.83
N SER A 111 6.52 12.27 6.48
CA SER A 111 6.91 12.87 7.77
C SER A 111 6.87 11.87 8.93
N ALA A 112 6.11 10.78 8.82
CA ALA A 112 6.15 9.68 9.78
C ALA A 112 7.40 8.79 9.65
N GLY A 113 8.32 9.10 8.73
CA GLY A 113 9.61 8.44 8.59
C GLY A 113 9.65 7.30 7.60
N LEU A 114 8.95 7.41 6.47
CA LEU A 114 9.10 6.43 5.38
C LEU A 114 10.58 6.38 4.93
N PRO A 115 11.23 5.17 4.93
CA PRO A 115 12.66 5.04 4.62
C PRO A 115 13.02 5.54 3.22
N ARG A 116 14.08 6.37 3.12
CA ARG A 116 14.53 6.98 1.86
C ARG A 116 15.97 6.63 1.49
N GLU A 117 16.80 6.21 2.45
CA GLU A 117 18.23 5.90 2.25
C GLU A 117 18.48 4.40 2.10
N LEU A 118 17.91 3.61 3.00
CA LEU A 118 17.98 2.15 3.04
C LEU A 118 16.61 1.61 3.44
N LEU A 119 16.09 0.68 2.65
CA LEU A 119 14.78 0.11 2.93
C LEU A 119 14.80 -0.79 4.17
N ASP A 120 13.99 -0.43 5.15
CA ASP A 120 13.51 -1.31 6.21
C ASP A 120 11.99 -1.47 6.09
N VAL A 121 11.56 -2.67 5.72
CA VAL A 121 10.15 -3.02 5.51
C VAL A 121 9.29 -2.76 6.76
N LYS A 122 9.85 -3.01 7.94
CA LYS A 122 9.13 -2.84 9.22
C LYS A 122 8.88 -1.36 9.50
N THR A 123 9.90 -0.54 9.35
CA THR A 123 9.82 0.92 9.49
C THR A 123 8.92 1.52 8.41
N ALA A 124 9.00 1.04 7.16
CA ALA A 124 8.11 1.49 6.09
C ALA A 124 6.62 1.23 6.41
N LYS A 125 6.29 0.02 6.86
CA LYS A 125 4.91 -0.30 7.27
C LYS A 125 4.45 0.57 8.44
N LYS A 126 5.31 0.78 9.43
CA LYS A 126 5.00 1.65 10.57
C LYS A 126 4.72 3.07 10.12
N ALA A 127 5.56 3.64 9.24
CA ALA A 127 5.37 4.99 8.71
C ALA A 127 4.05 5.14 7.95
N ILE A 128 3.67 4.13 7.14
CA ILE A 128 2.38 4.12 6.45
C ILE A 128 1.22 4.09 7.46
N ILE A 129 1.26 3.21 8.47
CA ILE A 129 0.20 3.14 9.51
C ILE A 129 0.10 4.47 10.27
N ASP A 130 1.22 5.03 10.70
CA ASP A 130 1.25 6.31 11.42
C ASP A 130 0.74 7.46 10.53
N GLY A 131 1.10 7.48 9.24
CA GLY A 131 0.59 8.45 8.27
C GLY A 131 -0.93 8.37 8.09
N PHE A 132 -1.49 7.18 8.00
CA PHE A 132 -2.95 6.98 7.96
C PHE A 132 -3.62 7.50 9.23
N ARG A 133 -3.06 7.19 10.41
CA ARG A 133 -3.58 7.65 11.69
C ARG A 133 -3.55 9.18 11.79
N ILE A 134 -2.43 9.81 11.48
CA ILE A 134 -2.27 11.28 11.53
C ILE A 134 -3.22 11.95 10.53
N THR A 135 -3.37 11.38 9.33
CA THR A 135 -4.31 11.88 8.31
C THR A 135 -5.73 11.88 8.84
N ASP A 136 -6.19 10.78 9.44
CA ASP A 136 -7.55 10.66 9.97
C ASP A 136 -7.78 11.61 11.17
N GLU A 137 -6.84 11.69 12.09
CA GLU A 137 -6.91 12.61 13.23
C GLU A 137 -7.04 14.07 12.78
N SER A 138 -6.23 14.50 11.81
CA SER A 138 -6.26 15.87 11.29
C SER A 138 -7.54 16.13 10.50
N LEU A 139 -8.00 15.17 9.69
CA LEU A 139 -9.25 15.25 8.94
C LEU A 139 -10.46 15.35 9.87
N LEU A 140 -10.46 14.59 10.97
CA LEU A 140 -11.56 14.64 11.95
C LEU A 140 -11.65 16.00 12.63
N GLN A 141 -10.54 16.68 12.89
CA GLN A 141 -10.51 18.04 13.42
C GLN A 141 -11.11 19.04 12.42
N GLU A 142 -10.70 18.95 11.14
CA GLU A 142 -11.24 19.80 10.08
C GLU A 142 -12.73 19.55 9.84
N SER A 143 -13.14 18.29 9.80
CA SER A 143 -14.54 17.86 9.71
C SER A 143 -15.39 18.39 10.87
N ALA A 144 -14.83 18.42 12.08
CA ALA A 144 -15.54 18.96 13.25
C ALA A 144 -15.73 20.48 13.13
N SER A 145 -14.69 21.19 12.73
CA SER A 145 -14.72 22.66 12.53
C SER A 145 -15.62 23.06 11.37
N GLY A 146 -15.62 22.28 10.28
CA GLY A 146 -16.45 22.54 9.10
C GLY A 146 -17.89 22.02 9.17
N GLY A 147 -18.23 21.24 10.19
CA GLY A 147 -19.59 20.72 10.40
C GLY A 147 -20.04 19.61 9.43
N TRP A 148 -19.10 18.97 8.70
CA TRP A 148 -19.39 17.90 7.75
C TRP A 148 -19.02 16.49 8.29
N ASN A 149 -19.49 15.43 7.62
CA ASN A 149 -19.30 14.05 8.08
C ASN A 149 -18.92 13.09 6.95
N ASP A 150 -18.33 13.61 5.90
CA ASP A 150 -17.87 12.82 4.76
C ASP A 150 -16.88 11.74 5.20
N GLY A 151 -16.83 10.65 4.46
CA GLY A 151 -15.85 9.61 4.61
C GLY A 151 -15.17 9.26 3.29
N ALA A 152 -14.05 8.55 3.37
CA ALA A 152 -13.38 8.02 2.19
C ALA A 152 -12.71 6.69 2.48
N THR A 153 -12.89 5.70 1.59
CA THR A 153 -12.02 4.53 1.52
C THR A 153 -10.68 4.91 0.90
N ALA A 154 -9.70 4.04 0.96
CA ALA A 154 -8.43 4.26 0.31
C ALA A 154 -7.79 2.95 -0.14
N VAL A 155 -7.29 2.91 -1.36
CA VAL A 155 -6.32 1.93 -1.83
C VAL A 155 -5.09 2.66 -2.34
N CYS A 156 -3.95 2.41 -1.69
CA CYS A 156 -2.70 3.13 -1.91
C CYS A 156 -1.58 2.17 -2.29
N VAL A 157 -0.75 2.57 -3.23
CA VAL A 157 0.52 1.91 -3.57
C VAL A 157 1.66 2.87 -3.30
N TRP A 158 2.64 2.40 -2.56
CA TRP A 158 3.95 3.03 -2.39
C TRP A 158 5.01 2.16 -3.03
N ILE A 159 5.88 2.72 -3.85
CA ILE A 159 7.05 2.04 -4.40
C ILE A 159 8.28 2.68 -3.79
N VAL A 160 8.98 1.93 -2.93
CA VAL A 160 10.21 2.37 -2.26
C VAL A 160 11.36 1.50 -2.74
N GLY A 161 12.26 2.07 -3.55
CA GLY A 161 13.24 1.28 -4.29
C GLY A 161 12.55 0.31 -5.25
N LYS A 162 12.73 -1.01 -5.03
CA LYS A 162 12.06 -2.08 -5.78
C LYS A 162 10.87 -2.69 -5.05
N THR A 163 10.61 -2.31 -3.80
CA THR A 163 9.55 -2.88 -2.99
C THR A 163 8.27 -2.08 -3.11
N VAL A 164 7.19 -2.77 -3.39
CA VAL A 164 5.82 -2.25 -3.43
C VAL A 164 5.14 -2.48 -2.08
N PHE A 165 4.52 -1.46 -1.53
CA PHE A 165 3.61 -1.55 -0.38
C PHE A 165 2.21 -1.17 -0.84
N VAL A 166 1.24 -2.05 -0.61
CA VAL A 166 -0.17 -1.80 -0.89
C VAL A 166 -0.90 -1.68 0.43
N ALA A 167 -1.47 -0.50 0.69
CA ALA A 167 -2.22 -0.21 1.91
C ALA A 167 -3.68 0.08 1.55
N ASN A 168 -4.64 -0.53 2.28
CA ASN A 168 -6.04 -0.25 2.03
C ASN A 168 -6.88 -0.15 3.31
N ILE A 169 -7.91 0.70 3.24
CA ILE A 169 -9.06 0.78 4.14
C ILE A 169 -10.33 0.86 3.29
N GLY A 170 -11.38 0.14 3.69
CA GLY A 170 -12.64 0.08 2.94
C GLY A 170 -12.65 -1.04 1.90
N ASP A 171 -13.36 -0.84 0.79
CA ASP A 171 -13.65 -1.86 -0.24
C ASP A 171 -13.14 -1.50 -1.63
N ALA A 172 -12.42 -0.38 -1.78
CA ALA A 172 -11.55 -0.15 -2.92
C ALA A 172 -10.47 -1.24 -3.02
N LYS A 173 -10.03 -1.59 -4.24
CA LYS A 173 -9.24 -2.80 -4.46
C LYS A 173 -8.02 -2.55 -5.35
N ALA A 174 -6.94 -3.28 -5.07
CA ALA A 174 -5.74 -3.38 -5.90
C ALA A 174 -5.59 -4.80 -6.46
N VAL A 175 -5.35 -4.91 -7.76
CA VAL A 175 -5.12 -6.17 -8.46
C VAL A 175 -3.81 -6.11 -9.23
N LEU A 176 -2.91 -7.06 -8.95
CA LEU A 176 -1.64 -7.23 -9.64
C LEU A 176 -1.81 -8.22 -10.80
N ALA A 177 -1.30 -7.85 -11.96
CA ALA A 177 -1.11 -8.75 -13.09
C ALA A 177 0.31 -9.33 -13.08
N ARG A 178 0.42 -10.65 -12.93
CA ARG A 178 1.69 -11.35 -12.79
C ARG A 178 1.79 -12.54 -13.74
N SER A 179 2.96 -12.74 -14.37
CA SER A 179 3.21 -13.91 -15.20
C SER A 179 3.39 -15.19 -14.37
N SER A 180 2.91 -16.31 -14.89
CA SER A 180 2.94 -17.61 -14.20
C SER A 180 4.12 -18.51 -14.56
N GLY A 181 5.00 -18.11 -15.51
CA GLY A 181 6.00 -18.98 -16.11
C GLY A 181 7.38 -18.92 -15.48
N ASP A 182 8.09 -20.07 -15.54
CA ASP A 182 9.54 -20.14 -15.45
C ASP A 182 10.17 -19.59 -16.71
N GLU A 183 11.38 -19.03 -16.61
CA GLU A 183 12.14 -18.29 -17.64
C GLU A 183 12.45 -19.07 -18.95
N LYS A 184 11.97 -20.30 -19.11
CA LYS A 184 12.42 -21.20 -20.18
C LYS A 184 11.62 -21.23 -21.48
N HIS A 185 10.48 -20.50 -21.56
CA HIS A 185 9.69 -20.46 -22.78
C HIS A 185 9.36 -19.03 -23.22
N HIS A 186 10.22 -18.50 -24.09
CA HIS A 186 10.10 -17.15 -24.66
C HIS A 186 8.96 -16.97 -25.68
N ASP A 187 8.27 -18.03 -26.10
CA ASP A 187 7.35 -18.03 -27.26
C ASP A 187 5.90 -18.43 -27.00
N ILE A 188 5.49 -18.61 -25.74
CA ILE A 188 4.07 -18.87 -25.46
C ILE A 188 3.46 -17.57 -24.93
N GLU A 189 2.33 -17.16 -25.49
CA GLU A 189 1.51 -16.05 -24.97
C GLU A 189 1.41 -16.11 -23.45
N CYS A 190 2.20 -15.29 -22.76
CA CYS A 190 2.27 -15.34 -21.32
C CYS A 190 0.92 -14.87 -20.74
N LEU A 191 0.12 -15.82 -20.30
CA LEU A 191 -1.14 -15.55 -19.63
C LEU A 191 -0.85 -14.92 -18.27
N LEU A 192 -1.30 -13.69 -18.07
CA LEU A 192 -1.16 -13.01 -16.78
C LEU A 192 -2.24 -13.49 -15.83
N LYS A 193 -1.86 -13.78 -14.59
CA LYS A 193 -2.78 -14.09 -13.50
C LYS A 193 -3.09 -12.81 -12.74
N ALA A 194 -4.37 -12.62 -12.40
CA ALA A 194 -4.80 -11.58 -11.48
C ALA A 194 -4.58 -12.03 -10.03
N ILE A 195 -3.86 -11.23 -9.27
CA ILE A 195 -3.63 -11.44 -7.83
C ILE A 195 -4.25 -10.27 -7.09
N VAL A 196 -5.30 -10.52 -6.31
CA VAL A 196 -5.93 -9.49 -5.48
C VAL A 196 -5.01 -9.22 -4.29
N LEU A 197 -4.53 -7.98 -4.16
CA LEU A 197 -3.55 -7.55 -3.15
C LEU A 197 -4.21 -6.99 -1.89
N THR A 198 -5.51 -6.70 -1.93
CA THR A 198 -6.25 -6.05 -0.85
C THR A 198 -7.35 -6.95 -0.31
N ARG A 199 -7.72 -6.71 0.94
CA ARG A 199 -8.88 -7.31 1.57
C ARG A 199 -9.93 -6.23 1.81
N GLU A 200 -11.17 -6.49 1.42
CA GLU A 200 -12.26 -5.55 1.67
C GLU A 200 -12.59 -5.45 3.17
N HIS A 201 -12.91 -4.25 3.62
CA HIS A 201 -13.32 -3.96 5.00
C HIS A 201 -14.81 -3.58 5.04
N LYS A 202 -15.67 -4.58 4.93
CA LYS A 202 -17.13 -4.41 5.05
C LYS A 202 -17.60 -4.75 6.45
N ALA A 203 -18.55 -3.99 6.98
CA ALA A 203 -19.06 -4.15 8.35
C ALA A 203 -19.63 -5.54 8.62
N ILE A 204 -20.10 -6.26 7.59
CA ILE A 204 -20.65 -7.61 7.70
C ILE A 204 -19.58 -8.69 7.97
N TYR A 205 -18.31 -8.46 7.62
CA TYR A 205 -17.27 -9.48 7.76
C TYR A 205 -16.95 -9.77 9.23
N PRO A 206 -16.72 -11.04 9.61
CA PRO A 206 -16.68 -11.45 11.01
C PRO A 206 -15.73 -10.65 11.92
N MET A 207 -14.50 -10.39 11.46
CA MET A 207 -13.51 -9.66 12.26
C MET A 207 -13.90 -8.18 12.42
N GLU A 208 -14.36 -7.56 11.36
CA GLU A 208 -14.81 -6.17 11.33
C GLU A 208 -16.08 -6.01 12.21
N ARG A 209 -17.04 -6.92 12.02
CA ARG A 209 -18.29 -6.96 12.82
C ARG A 209 -18.00 -7.13 14.31
N SER A 210 -17.07 -8.01 14.69
CA SER A 210 -16.67 -8.21 16.09
C SER A 210 -16.12 -6.93 16.71
N ARG A 211 -15.25 -6.19 15.99
CA ARG A 211 -14.72 -4.91 16.45
C ARG A 211 -15.83 -3.87 16.63
N ILE A 212 -16.73 -3.75 15.63
CA ILE A 212 -17.89 -2.85 15.67
C ILE A 212 -18.76 -3.15 16.90
N GLN A 213 -19.10 -4.41 17.13
CA GLN A 213 -19.93 -4.82 18.28
C GLN A 213 -19.24 -4.54 19.61
N LYS A 214 -17.93 -4.79 19.72
CA LYS A 214 -17.15 -4.45 20.93
C LYS A 214 -17.11 -2.95 21.22
N ALA A 215 -17.19 -2.12 20.18
CA ALA A 215 -17.29 -0.66 20.30
C ALA A 215 -18.74 -0.15 20.54
N GLY A 216 -19.71 -1.05 20.76
CA GLY A 216 -21.11 -0.68 20.98
C GLY A 216 -21.88 -0.37 19.69
N GLY A 217 -21.31 -0.63 18.52
CA GLY A 217 -21.98 -0.50 17.23
C GLY A 217 -22.83 -1.72 16.88
N SER A 218 -23.80 -1.53 15.98
CA SER A 218 -24.64 -2.60 15.44
C SER A 218 -24.43 -2.76 13.94
N VAL A 219 -24.57 -3.99 13.44
CA VAL A 219 -24.55 -4.28 12.01
C VAL A 219 -25.90 -4.86 11.64
N SER A 220 -26.62 -4.16 10.75
CA SER A 220 -27.95 -4.56 10.28
C SER A 220 -27.91 -5.82 9.41
N SER A 221 -29.08 -6.39 9.12
CA SER A 221 -29.22 -7.59 8.28
C SER A 221 -28.70 -7.38 6.85
N ASN A 222 -28.75 -6.14 6.33
CA ASN A 222 -28.18 -5.77 5.03
C ASN A 222 -26.67 -5.44 5.08
N GLY A 223 -26.00 -5.75 6.18
CA GLY A 223 -24.54 -5.63 6.32
C GLY A 223 -24.02 -4.22 6.62
N ARG A 224 -24.88 -3.27 6.98
CA ARG A 224 -24.49 -1.88 7.24
C ARG A 224 -24.31 -1.56 8.70
N LEU A 225 -23.22 -0.86 9.04
CA LEU A 225 -23.01 -0.29 10.37
C LEU A 225 -24.09 0.74 10.67
N GLN A 226 -24.78 0.59 11.81
CA GLN A 226 -25.91 1.43 12.23
C GLN A 226 -26.99 1.58 11.13
N GLY A 227 -27.14 0.57 10.27
CA GLY A 227 -28.06 0.56 9.14
C GLY A 227 -27.69 1.51 7.98
N ARG A 228 -26.54 2.19 8.04
CA ARG A 228 -26.15 3.25 7.11
C ARG A 228 -24.84 2.98 6.35
N LEU A 229 -23.73 2.80 7.04
CA LEU A 229 -22.38 2.71 6.44
C LEU A 229 -22.03 1.27 6.09
N GLN A 230 -21.63 1.03 4.84
CA GLN A 230 -21.28 -0.31 4.35
C GLN A 230 -19.89 -0.74 4.81
N VAL A 231 -18.91 0.20 4.75
CA VAL A 231 -17.52 -0.06 5.12
C VAL A 231 -17.33 0.00 6.64
N SER A 232 -16.30 -0.65 7.12
CA SER A 232 -15.92 -0.71 8.52
C SER A 232 -14.61 -0.02 8.82
N ARG A 233 -13.89 0.37 7.75
CA ARG A 233 -12.68 1.19 7.82
C ARG A 233 -12.76 2.27 6.76
N ALA A 234 -12.52 3.51 7.17
CA ALA A 234 -12.51 4.69 6.32
C ALA A 234 -11.78 5.83 7.00
N PHE A 235 -11.31 6.79 6.23
CA PHE A 235 -10.99 8.14 6.71
C PHE A 235 -12.28 8.91 6.97
N GLY A 236 -12.26 9.86 7.90
CA GLY A 236 -13.44 10.67 8.22
C GLY A 236 -14.52 9.87 8.91
N ASP A 237 -15.76 9.93 8.41
CA ASP A 237 -16.90 9.23 9.04
C ASP A 237 -17.03 9.50 10.54
N ARG A 238 -16.82 10.75 10.96
CA ARG A 238 -16.68 11.18 12.35
C ARG A 238 -17.78 10.63 13.27
N GLN A 239 -19.02 10.63 12.79
CA GLN A 239 -20.17 10.12 13.56
C GLN A 239 -20.09 8.61 13.85
N PHE A 240 -19.34 7.83 13.03
CA PHE A 240 -19.22 6.38 13.16
C PHE A 240 -17.95 5.93 13.88
N LYS A 241 -16.98 6.81 14.15
CA LYS A 241 -15.73 6.44 14.86
C LYS A 241 -16.00 5.83 16.23
N LYS A 242 -16.96 6.38 16.98
CA LYS A 242 -17.39 5.84 18.28
C LYS A 242 -18.00 4.42 18.21
N PHE A 243 -18.41 3.98 17.03
CA PHE A 243 -18.97 2.65 16.77
C PHE A 243 -17.96 1.69 16.13
N GLY A 244 -16.67 2.03 16.15
CA GLY A 244 -15.59 1.15 15.74
C GLY A 244 -15.17 1.27 14.28
N VAL A 245 -15.52 2.35 13.57
CA VAL A 245 -14.88 2.69 12.30
C VAL A 245 -13.45 3.18 12.57
N ILE A 246 -12.48 2.60 11.90
CA ILE A 246 -11.05 2.94 12.06
C ILE A 246 -10.41 3.26 10.71
N ALA A 247 -9.30 3.99 10.74
CA ALA A 247 -8.48 4.29 9.56
C ALA A 247 -7.17 3.47 9.53
N ASN A 248 -7.08 2.37 10.29
CA ASN A 248 -5.91 1.51 10.31
C ASN A 248 -5.88 0.60 9.08
N PRO A 249 -4.87 0.72 8.18
CA PRO A 249 -4.83 -0.06 6.95
C PRO A 249 -4.36 -1.49 7.16
N ASP A 250 -4.82 -2.40 6.30
CA ASP A 250 -4.10 -3.63 6.00
C ASP A 250 -2.98 -3.30 5.01
N ILE A 251 -1.78 -3.88 5.20
CA ILE A 251 -0.63 -3.62 4.33
C ILE A 251 -0.03 -4.93 3.81
N HIS A 252 -0.04 -5.07 2.49
CA HIS A 252 0.66 -6.11 1.75
C HIS A 252 1.93 -5.53 1.12
N ASN A 253 3.02 -6.32 1.00
CA ASN A 253 4.22 -5.89 0.30
C ASN A 253 4.87 -7.02 -0.48
N PHE A 254 5.55 -6.68 -1.58
CA PHE A 254 6.34 -7.58 -2.42
C PHE A 254 7.41 -6.79 -3.18
N ASP A 255 8.43 -7.47 -3.67
CA ASP A 255 9.43 -6.86 -4.56
C ASP A 255 9.01 -7.01 -6.01
N ILE A 256 9.28 -5.98 -6.83
CA ILE A 256 9.08 -6.03 -8.27
C ILE A 256 10.19 -6.87 -8.89
N THR A 257 9.79 -7.91 -9.62
CA THR A 257 10.64 -8.75 -10.44
C THR A 257 10.19 -8.67 -11.90
N HIS A 258 10.83 -9.41 -12.82
CA HIS A 258 10.39 -9.51 -14.21
C HIS A 258 8.98 -10.09 -14.39
N ARG A 259 8.41 -10.68 -13.33
CA ARG A 259 7.07 -11.31 -13.36
C ARG A 259 5.92 -10.34 -13.14
N GLU A 260 6.15 -9.22 -12.49
CA GLU A 260 5.15 -8.20 -12.22
C GLU A 260 5.02 -7.30 -13.46
N HIS A 261 3.80 -7.18 -14.03
CA HIS A 261 3.56 -6.42 -15.25
C HIS A 261 2.85 -5.10 -14.98
N PHE A 262 1.75 -5.13 -14.22
CA PHE A 262 1.01 -3.93 -13.88
C PHE A 262 0.11 -4.14 -12.66
N ILE A 263 -0.31 -3.04 -12.04
CA ILE A 263 -1.31 -3.00 -10.97
C ILE A 263 -2.48 -2.14 -11.42
N ILE A 264 -3.71 -2.62 -11.18
CA ILE A 264 -4.95 -1.86 -11.34
C ILE A 264 -5.46 -1.50 -9.95
N LEU A 265 -5.62 -0.20 -9.65
CA LEU A 265 -6.35 0.28 -8.49
C LEU A 265 -7.73 0.75 -8.96
N GLY A 266 -8.77 0.53 -8.15
CA GLY A 266 -10.10 1.02 -8.47
C GLY A 266 -11.01 1.10 -7.24
N CYS A 267 -12.03 1.94 -7.32
CA CYS A 267 -13.15 2.01 -6.39
C CYS A 267 -14.13 0.83 -6.60
N ASP A 268 -15.14 0.74 -5.77
CA ASP A 268 -16.16 -0.33 -5.88
C ASP A 268 -17.00 -0.19 -7.17
N GLY A 269 -17.11 1.00 -7.76
CA GLY A 269 -17.74 1.21 -9.06
C GLY A 269 -17.06 0.44 -10.21
N LEU A 270 -15.71 0.38 -10.23
CA LEU A 270 -14.97 -0.45 -11.17
C LEU A 270 -15.18 -1.94 -10.85
N TRP A 271 -14.92 -2.33 -9.60
CA TRP A 271 -14.89 -3.73 -9.19
C TRP A 271 -16.29 -4.35 -9.03
N GLY A 272 -17.33 -3.55 -9.05
CA GLY A 272 -18.73 -3.99 -9.10
C GLY A 272 -19.13 -4.54 -10.46
N VAL A 273 -18.41 -4.18 -11.54
CA VAL A 273 -18.72 -4.58 -12.92
C VAL A 273 -17.58 -5.34 -13.61
N PHE A 274 -16.38 -5.33 -13.04
CA PHE A 274 -15.23 -6.10 -13.48
C PHE A 274 -14.80 -7.14 -12.45
N GLY A 275 -14.64 -8.40 -12.88
CA GLY A 275 -13.88 -9.38 -12.12
C GLY A 275 -12.37 -9.10 -12.23
N PRO A 276 -11.54 -9.51 -11.24
CA PRO A 276 -10.10 -9.29 -11.28
C PRO A 276 -9.40 -9.84 -12.53
N ASN A 277 -9.70 -11.08 -12.93
CA ASN A 277 -9.13 -11.70 -14.12
C ASN A 277 -9.57 -10.98 -15.41
N ASP A 278 -10.86 -10.65 -15.51
CA ASP A 278 -11.45 -9.96 -16.63
C ASP A 278 -10.83 -8.55 -16.84
N ALA A 279 -10.59 -7.81 -15.75
CA ALA A 279 -9.89 -6.52 -15.82
C ALA A 279 -8.43 -6.69 -16.28
N VAL A 280 -7.71 -7.71 -15.77
CA VAL A 280 -6.33 -8.00 -16.18
C VAL A 280 -6.26 -8.38 -17.66
N GLU A 281 -7.13 -9.25 -18.15
CA GLU A 281 -7.21 -9.65 -19.56
C GLU A 281 -7.54 -8.45 -20.46
N PHE A 282 -8.49 -7.62 -20.06
CA PHE A 282 -8.87 -6.41 -20.78
C PHE A 282 -7.68 -5.44 -20.92
N VAL A 283 -6.99 -5.15 -19.83
CA VAL A 283 -5.81 -4.26 -19.82
C VAL A 283 -4.66 -4.87 -20.61
N GLN A 284 -4.35 -6.17 -20.41
CA GLN A 284 -3.28 -6.87 -21.13
C GLN A 284 -3.47 -6.80 -22.63
N ARG A 285 -4.69 -7.05 -23.14
CA ARG A 285 -5.03 -6.98 -24.56
C ARG A 285 -4.72 -5.59 -25.12
N LEU A 286 -5.19 -4.53 -24.48
CA LEU A 286 -4.99 -3.16 -24.95
C LEU A 286 -3.51 -2.73 -24.91
N LEU A 287 -2.75 -3.17 -23.91
CA LEU A 287 -1.30 -2.93 -23.85
C LEU A 287 -0.55 -3.67 -24.96
N LYS A 288 -0.97 -4.91 -25.30
CA LYS A 288 -0.41 -5.66 -26.45
C LYS A 288 -0.74 -5.01 -27.80
N GLU A 289 -1.90 -4.35 -27.93
CA GLU A 289 -2.26 -3.53 -29.10
C GLU A 289 -1.41 -2.26 -29.22
N GLY A 290 -0.51 -1.99 -28.26
CA GLY A 290 0.40 -0.83 -28.29
C GLY A 290 -0.22 0.47 -27.79
N LEU A 291 -1.36 0.44 -27.08
CA LEU A 291 -1.96 1.63 -26.52
C LEU A 291 -1.13 2.18 -25.36
N SER A 292 -1.12 3.51 -25.21
CA SER A 292 -0.51 4.16 -24.06
C SER A 292 -1.28 3.84 -22.77
N VAL A 293 -0.61 3.92 -21.61
CA VAL A 293 -1.23 3.69 -20.30
C VAL A 293 -2.47 4.56 -20.10
N SER A 294 -2.38 5.82 -20.53
CA SER A 294 -3.51 6.77 -20.51
C SER A 294 -4.70 6.29 -21.34
N ALA A 295 -4.46 5.81 -22.56
CA ALA A 295 -5.53 5.32 -23.41
C ALA A 295 -6.17 4.04 -22.85
N VAL A 296 -5.35 3.16 -22.25
CA VAL A 296 -5.82 1.90 -21.64
C VAL A 296 -6.75 2.18 -20.46
N VAL A 297 -6.32 3.02 -19.50
CA VAL A 297 -7.12 3.28 -18.29
C VAL A 297 -8.43 4.00 -18.62
N ARG A 298 -8.41 4.94 -19.59
CA ARG A 298 -9.64 5.59 -20.08
C ARG A 298 -10.59 4.61 -20.73
N ARG A 299 -10.09 3.64 -21.51
CA ARG A 299 -10.92 2.59 -22.09
C ARG A 299 -11.50 1.66 -21.04
N LEU A 300 -10.72 1.35 -19.99
CA LEU A 300 -11.19 0.52 -18.87
C LEU A 300 -12.39 1.17 -18.16
N VAL A 301 -12.28 2.47 -17.80
CA VAL A 301 -13.37 3.21 -17.17
C VAL A 301 -14.57 3.36 -18.10
N ARG A 302 -14.32 3.65 -19.39
CA ARG A 302 -15.39 3.72 -20.39
C ARG A 302 -16.15 2.40 -20.54
N GLU A 303 -15.42 1.29 -20.60
CA GLU A 303 -16.00 -0.06 -20.62
C GLU A 303 -16.87 -0.30 -19.39
N ALA A 304 -16.37 0.06 -18.18
CA ALA A 304 -17.12 -0.08 -16.94
C ALA A 304 -18.44 0.68 -16.96
N VAL A 305 -18.40 1.95 -17.37
CA VAL A 305 -19.57 2.85 -17.28
C VAL A 305 -20.57 2.59 -18.40
N TYR A 306 -20.12 2.54 -19.65
CA TYR A 306 -21.03 2.54 -20.80
C TYR A 306 -21.43 1.13 -21.26
N GLU A 307 -20.51 0.18 -21.27
CA GLU A 307 -20.78 -1.17 -21.76
C GLU A 307 -21.29 -2.07 -20.61
N ARG A 308 -20.65 -1.99 -19.43
CA ARG A 308 -21.02 -2.80 -18.26
C ARG A 308 -22.00 -2.12 -17.32
N ARG A 309 -22.36 -0.86 -17.64
CA ARG A 309 -23.43 -0.09 -16.98
C ARG A 309 -23.19 0.14 -15.49
N CYS A 310 -21.96 0.45 -15.10
CA CYS A 310 -21.67 0.96 -13.77
C CYS A 310 -22.52 2.20 -13.49
N LYS A 311 -23.22 2.23 -12.36
CA LYS A 311 -24.09 3.35 -11.97
C LYS A 311 -23.43 4.27 -10.95
N ASP A 312 -22.33 3.84 -10.38
CA ASP A 312 -21.57 4.56 -9.36
C ASP A 312 -20.48 5.44 -9.95
N ASN A 313 -19.84 6.27 -9.12
CA ASN A 313 -18.56 6.83 -9.47
C ASN A 313 -17.60 5.70 -9.82
N CYS A 314 -16.86 5.84 -10.90
CA CYS A 314 -15.96 4.82 -11.39
C CYS A 314 -14.58 5.42 -11.61
N THR A 315 -13.66 5.07 -10.75
CA THR A 315 -12.26 5.50 -10.80
C THR A 315 -11.34 4.31 -10.95
N ALA A 316 -10.42 4.38 -11.92
CA ALA A 316 -9.36 3.42 -12.12
C ALA A 316 -8.00 4.11 -12.25
N LEU A 317 -6.96 3.50 -11.70
CA LEU A 317 -5.57 3.90 -11.85
C LEU A 317 -4.76 2.68 -12.27
N LEU A 318 -3.97 2.81 -13.34
CA LEU A 318 -3.13 1.76 -13.89
C LEU A 318 -1.66 2.12 -13.69
N ILE A 319 -0.90 1.22 -13.07
CA ILE A 319 0.55 1.32 -12.84
C ILE A 319 1.21 0.21 -13.64
N VAL A 320 2.03 0.55 -14.63
CA VAL A 320 2.71 -0.40 -15.53
C VAL A 320 4.21 -0.43 -15.21
N PHE A 321 4.76 -1.62 -15.04
CA PHE A 321 6.18 -1.87 -14.84
C PHE A 321 6.84 -2.18 -16.17
N ARG A 322 7.75 -1.30 -16.64
CA ARG A 322 8.55 -1.50 -17.84
C ARG A 322 9.94 -2.00 -17.46
N HIS A 323 10.19 -3.25 -17.76
CA HIS A 323 11.53 -3.84 -17.60
C HIS A 323 12.38 -3.44 -18.79
N LYS A 324 13.56 -2.84 -18.57
CA LYS A 324 14.51 -2.63 -19.68
C LYS A 324 14.88 -4.00 -20.23
N LYS A 325 14.75 -4.19 -21.54
CA LYS A 325 15.39 -5.33 -22.20
C LYS A 325 16.88 -5.15 -21.96
N SER A 326 17.54 -6.16 -21.38
CA SER A 326 19.00 -6.24 -21.44
C SER A 326 19.33 -6.36 -22.92
N ASP A 327 19.98 -5.34 -23.48
CA ASP A 327 20.61 -5.47 -24.80
C ASP A 327 21.71 -6.53 -24.64
N LEU A 328 21.39 -7.77 -25.04
CA LEU A 328 22.34 -8.86 -25.24
C LEU A 328 22.92 -8.77 -26.63
#